data_6f5a4f3c391d5f8d3a2e316a9b734667
#
_entry.id   6f5a4f3c391d5f8d3a2e316a9b734667
#
_cell.length_a   1.000
_cell.length_b   1.000
_cell.length_c   1.000
_cell.angle_alpha   90.00
_cell.angle_beta   90.00
_cell.angle_gamma   90.00
#
_symmetry.space_group_name_H-M   'P 1'
#
loop_
_entity.id
_entity.type
_entity.pdbx_description
1 polymer ?
#
loop_
_entity_poly.entity_id
_entity_poly.type
_entity_poly.pdbx_seq_one_letter_code
_entity_poly.pdbx_strand_id
1 'polypeptide(L)'
;MKEKTKEKQKGKSFWNREGVQGYLFMIPTLIGFPLLCAYPMLYSLYCAFCDWDGYNDPVFAGLKNFKYILTLDPVFPKSVAVTFIYALINVPISLILGLALAVLLNKQLKGIKFFRVLYYLPTIVPGVAAIVLWQFMFKSDTGLLNGMLRQIGLPAVGWLTDEKVVLLSLSLIKWWGVGGMMIIFLSGLQSVPVDVYE
;
A
#
# COMPACT_ATOMS: atom_id res chain seq x y z
N MET A 1 5.72 60.13 31.52
CA MET A 1 7.05 59.57 31.19
C MET A 1 6.81 58.11 30.79
N LYS A 2 6.76 57.79 29.48
CA LYS A 2 6.61 56.40 28.98
C LYS A 2 7.95 56.04 28.35
N GLU A 3 8.70 55.21 29.06
CA GLU A 3 9.97 54.66 28.59
C GLU A 3 9.63 53.52 27.59
N LYS A 4 9.86 53.76 26.30
CA LYS A 4 9.78 52.77 25.27
C LYS A 4 11.06 51.94 25.27
N THR A 5 11.01 50.77 25.88
CA THR A 5 12.07 49.77 25.79
C THR A 5 12.19 49.33 24.34
N LYS A 6 13.20 49.83 23.63
CA LYS A 6 13.61 49.32 22.31
C LYS A 6 14.30 47.98 22.51
N GLU A 7 13.56 46.90 22.39
CA GLU A 7 14.17 45.58 22.17
C GLU A 7 15.00 45.63 20.88
N LYS A 8 16.30 45.58 21.04
CA LYS A 8 17.24 45.34 19.92
C LYS A 8 16.94 43.98 19.35
N GLN A 9 16.30 43.92 18.19
CA GLN A 9 16.26 42.71 17.37
C GLN A 9 17.70 42.34 17.00
N LYS A 10 18.31 41.43 17.80
CA LYS A 10 19.55 40.75 17.41
C LYS A 10 19.31 40.07 16.10
N GLY A 11 20.02 40.48 15.04
CA GLY A 11 19.93 39.87 13.72
C GLY A 11 20.09 38.36 13.85
N LYS A 12 19.03 37.61 13.51
CA LYS A 12 19.08 36.14 13.52
C LYS A 12 20.27 35.74 12.64
N SER A 13 21.21 34.97 13.16
CA SER A 13 22.31 34.37 12.38
C SER A 13 21.76 33.71 11.14
N PHE A 14 22.49 33.74 10.04
CA PHE A 14 22.09 33.14 8.75
C PHE A 14 21.54 31.72 8.95
N TRP A 15 22.17 30.94 9.82
CA TRP A 15 21.78 29.57 10.19
C TRP A 15 20.46 29.46 10.99
N ASN A 16 20.05 30.54 11.64
CA ASN A 16 18.79 30.60 12.40
C ASN A 16 17.61 31.17 11.61
N ARG A 17 17.77 31.38 10.33
CA ARG A 17 16.65 31.74 9.45
C ARG A 17 15.81 30.48 9.19
N GLU A 18 14.52 30.53 9.43
CA GLU A 18 13.58 29.41 9.27
C GLU A 18 13.69 28.74 7.87
N GLY A 19 13.92 29.55 6.83
CA GLY A 19 14.14 29.02 5.47
C GLY A 19 15.42 28.18 5.35
N VAL A 20 16.55 28.64 5.95
CA VAL A 20 17.83 27.90 5.90
C VAL A 20 17.72 26.56 6.65
N GLN A 21 17.09 26.58 7.82
CA GLN A 21 16.83 25.36 8.58
C GLN A 21 15.93 24.39 7.81
N GLY A 22 14.86 24.89 7.16
CA GLY A 22 13.99 24.09 6.31
C GLY A 22 14.75 23.38 5.19
N TYR A 23 15.61 24.12 4.47
CA TYR A 23 16.44 23.50 3.42
C TYR A 23 17.43 22.48 3.96
N LEU A 24 18.07 22.75 5.10
CA LEU A 24 18.98 21.78 5.74
C LEU A 24 18.29 20.46 6.09
N PHE A 25 17.05 20.51 6.62
CA PHE A 25 16.27 19.32 6.89
C PHE A 25 15.82 18.59 5.61
N MET A 26 15.68 19.30 4.52
CA MET A 26 15.31 18.72 3.22
C MET A 26 16.50 18.12 2.45
N ILE A 27 17.75 18.50 2.75
CA ILE A 27 18.95 18.02 2.03
C ILE A 27 19.01 16.50 1.87
N PRO A 28 18.79 15.68 2.92
CA PRO A 28 18.83 14.23 2.78
C PRO A 28 17.82 13.72 1.73
N THR A 29 16.62 14.29 1.72
CA THR A 29 15.57 13.96 0.73
C THR A 29 15.90 14.48 -0.66
N LEU A 30 16.40 15.73 -0.76
CA LEU A 30 16.77 16.36 -2.03
C LEU A 30 17.95 15.65 -2.72
N ILE A 31 18.81 14.99 -1.98
CA ILE A 31 19.91 14.18 -2.52
C ILE A 31 19.44 12.73 -2.71
N GLY A 32 18.82 12.15 -1.70
CA GLY A 32 18.41 10.73 -1.71
C GLY A 32 17.38 10.41 -2.78
N PHE A 33 16.37 11.26 -2.95
CA PHE A 33 15.33 11.05 -3.96
C PHE A 33 15.87 11.05 -5.40
N PRO A 34 16.68 12.05 -5.86
CA PRO A 34 17.26 11.98 -7.20
C PRO A 34 18.17 10.76 -7.41
N LEU A 35 19.01 10.42 -6.45
CA LEU A 35 19.98 9.33 -6.61
C LEU A 35 19.32 7.95 -6.52
N LEU A 36 18.41 7.73 -5.57
CA LEU A 36 17.88 6.40 -5.27
C LEU A 36 16.54 6.12 -5.93
N CYS A 37 15.80 7.15 -6.35
CA CYS A 37 14.51 6.99 -6.99
C CYS A 37 14.49 7.54 -8.42
N ALA A 38 14.79 8.83 -8.61
CA ALA A 38 14.64 9.46 -9.92
C ALA A 38 15.61 8.88 -10.96
N TYR A 39 16.88 8.72 -10.61
CA TYR A 39 17.87 8.16 -11.53
C TYR A 39 17.53 6.73 -11.97
N PRO A 40 17.24 5.75 -11.07
CA PRO A 40 16.84 4.41 -11.50
C PRO A 40 15.54 4.39 -12.32
N MET A 41 14.58 5.27 -12.01
CA MET A 41 13.34 5.38 -12.80
C MET A 41 13.61 5.90 -14.22
N LEU A 42 14.42 6.93 -14.37
CA LEU A 42 14.81 7.47 -15.68
C LEU A 42 15.65 6.48 -16.47
N TYR A 43 16.58 5.78 -15.80
CA TYR A 43 17.37 4.73 -16.42
C TYR A 43 16.52 3.56 -16.88
N SER A 44 15.56 3.10 -16.06
CA SER A 44 14.59 2.08 -16.45
C SER A 44 13.75 2.51 -17.65
N LEU A 45 13.32 3.79 -17.67
CA LEU A 45 12.60 4.35 -18.82
C LEU A 45 13.46 4.33 -20.09
N TYR A 46 14.74 4.69 -20.00
CA TYR A 46 15.68 4.58 -21.11
C TYR A 46 15.83 3.14 -21.59
N CYS A 47 16.04 2.18 -20.67
CA CYS A 47 16.14 0.76 -20.98
C CYS A 47 14.86 0.19 -21.64
N ALA A 48 13.69 0.75 -21.39
CA ALA A 48 12.47 0.34 -22.06
C ALA A 48 12.52 0.55 -23.59
N PHE A 49 13.35 1.46 -24.07
CA PHE A 49 13.59 1.72 -25.50
C PHE A 49 14.83 0.97 -26.04
N CYS A 50 15.48 0.16 -25.20
CA CYS A 50 16.69 -0.57 -25.55
C CYS A 50 16.43 -2.08 -25.62
N ASP A 51 17.24 -2.77 -26.43
CA ASP A 51 17.41 -4.22 -26.35
C ASP A 51 18.51 -4.48 -25.32
N TRP A 52 18.16 -5.03 -24.16
CA TRP A 52 19.08 -5.18 -23.04
C TRP A 52 18.81 -6.47 -22.27
N ASP A 53 19.87 -7.24 -22.06
CA ASP A 53 19.84 -8.52 -21.35
C ASP A 53 20.15 -8.40 -19.84
N GLY A 54 20.39 -7.19 -19.34
CA GLY A 54 20.72 -6.93 -17.94
C GLY A 54 22.21 -7.01 -17.59
N TYR A 55 23.07 -7.44 -18.52
CA TYR A 55 24.51 -7.61 -18.29
C TYR A 55 25.37 -6.74 -19.20
N ASN A 56 25.03 -6.69 -20.48
CA ASN A 56 25.76 -5.91 -21.48
C ASN A 56 25.26 -4.47 -21.56
N ASP A 57 25.93 -3.64 -22.37
CA ASP A 57 25.45 -2.28 -22.59
C ASP A 57 24.11 -2.28 -23.33
N PRO A 58 23.13 -1.47 -22.92
CA PRO A 58 21.83 -1.38 -23.57
C PRO A 58 21.95 -0.80 -24.98
N VAL A 59 21.46 -1.51 -25.98
CA VAL A 59 21.45 -1.08 -27.37
C VAL A 59 20.09 -0.47 -27.71
N PHE A 60 20.06 0.77 -28.20
CA PHE A 60 18.83 1.45 -28.51
C PHE A 60 18.04 0.74 -29.64
N ALA A 61 16.82 0.31 -29.32
CA ALA A 61 15.92 -0.47 -30.19
C ALA A 61 14.60 0.29 -30.52
N GLY A 62 14.48 1.55 -30.09
CA GLY A 62 13.28 2.36 -30.31
C GLY A 62 12.02 1.76 -29.66
N LEU A 63 10.94 1.63 -30.43
CA LEU A 63 9.65 1.14 -29.93
C LEU A 63 9.47 -0.39 -30.08
N LYS A 64 10.52 -1.16 -30.36
CA LYS A 64 10.46 -2.61 -30.59
C LYS A 64 9.77 -3.34 -29.40
N ASN A 65 10.17 -3.03 -28.17
CA ASN A 65 9.64 -3.67 -26.97
C ASN A 65 8.15 -3.35 -26.76
N PHE A 66 7.77 -2.10 -26.97
CA PHE A 66 6.37 -1.68 -26.87
C PHE A 66 5.48 -2.36 -27.94
N LYS A 67 5.99 -2.42 -29.18
CA LYS A 67 5.28 -3.14 -30.25
C LYS A 67 5.12 -4.61 -29.89
N TYR A 68 6.17 -5.26 -29.40
CA TYR A 68 6.10 -6.67 -28.98
C TYR A 68 5.03 -6.89 -27.91
N ILE A 69 5.04 -6.11 -26.84
CA ILE A 69 4.10 -6.23 -25.73
C ILE A 69 2.65 -6.02 -26.19
N LEU A 70 2.43 -5.03 -27.08
CA LEU A 70 1.07 -4.67 -27.51
C LEU A 70 0.50 -5.58 -28.58
N THR A 71 1.35 -6.24 -29.41
CA THR A 71 0.87 -6.96 -30.60
C THR A 71 1.18 -8.45 -30.58
N LEU A 72 2.23 -8.88 -29.90
CA LEU A 72 2.74 -10.26 -29.98
C LEU A 72 2.69 -10.99 -28.64
N ASP A 73 2.67 -10.28 -27.52
CA ASP A 73 2.62 -10.91 -26.19
C ASP A 73 1.16 -11.23 -25.80
N PRO A 74 0.77 -12.52 -25.76
CA PRO A 74 -0.59 -12.92 -25.39
C PRO A 74 -0.86 -12.74 -23.88
N VAL A 75 0.19 -12.63 -23.05
CA VAL A 75 0.08 -12.53 -21.59
C VAL A 75 -0.25 -11.11 -21.16
N PHE A 76 0.26 -10.10 -21.87
CA PHE A 76 0.08 -8.70 -21.50
C PHE A 76 -1.41 -8.27 -21.43
N PRO A 77 -2.26 -8.50 -22.45
CA PRO A 77 -3.68 -8.14 -22.37
C PRO A 77 -4.41 -8.86 -21.23
N LYS A 78 -4.10 -10.15 -21.00
CA LYS A 78 -4.66 -10.93 -19.88
C LYS A 78 -4.23 -10.31 -18.54
N SER A 79 -2.97 -9.95 -18.38
CA SER A 79 -2.44 -9.34 -17.15
C SER A 79 -3.08 -7.99 -16.85
N VAL A 80 -3.27 -7.16 -17.87
CA VAL A 80 -3.97 -5.88 -17.75
C VAL A 80 -5.42 -6.10 -17.31
N ALA A 81 -6.15 -6.99 -17.97
CA ALA A 81 -7.54 -7.31 -17.62
C ALA A 81 -7.66 -7.82 -16.17
N VAL A 82 -6.82 -8.78 -15.77
CA VAL A 82 -6.78 -9.33 -14.41
C VAL A 82 -6.47 -8.24 -13.38
N THR A 83 -5.54 -7.33 -13.67
CA THR A 83 -5.21 -6.21 -12.80
C THR A 83 -6.41 -5.28 -12.59
N PHE A 84 -7.12 -4.93 -13.66
CA PHE A 84 -8.32 -4.10 -13.57
C PHE A 84 -9.43 -4.80 -12.80
N ILE A 85 -9.70 -6.08 -13.05
CA ILE A 85 -10.70 -6.88 -12.34
C ILE A 85 -10.35 -6.93 -10.84
N TYR A 86 -9.10 -7.23 -10.52
CA TYR A 86 -8.61 -7.26 -9.14
C TYR A 86 -8.77 -5.91 -8.45
N ALA A 87 -8.41 -4.81 -9.10
CA ALA A 87 -8.57 -3.47 -8.55
C ALA A 87 -10.05 -3.10 -8.34
N LEU A 88 -10.92 -3.40 -9.32
CA LEU A 88 -12.35 -3.12 -9.27
C LEU A 88 -13.06 -3.88 -8.14
N ILE A 89 -12.62 -5.08 -7.82
CA ILE A 89 -13.14 -5.86 -6.70
C ILE A 89 -12.56 -5.36 -5.38
N ASN A 90 -11.24 -5.22 -5.31
CA ASN A 90 -10.57 -4.99 -4.02
C ASN A 90 -10.67 -3.57 -3.51
N VAL A 91 -10.66 -2.55 -4.38
CA VAL A 91 -10.71 -1.16 -3.93
C VAL A 91 -12.06 -0.85 -3.29
N PRO A 92 -13.22 -1.08 -3.92
CA PRO A 92 -14.50 -0.80 -3.29
C PRO A 92 -14.73 -1.62 -2.02
N ILE A 93 -14.42 -2.92 -2.04
CA ILE A 93 -14.64 -3.79 -0.88
C ILE A 93 -13.76 -3.35 0.29
N SER A 94 -12.49 -3.02 0.05
CA SER A 94 -11.60 -2.53 1.11
C SER A 94 -12.07 -1.21 1.72
N LEU A 95 -12.60 -0.29 0.89
CA LEU A 95 -13.17 0.97 1.35
C LEU A 95 -14.43 0.72 2.21
N ILE A 96 -15.34 -0.12 1.73
CA ILE A 96 -16.57 -0.47 2.44
C ILE A 96 -16.24 -1.15 3.78
N LEU A 97 -15.36 -2.15 3.77
CA LEU A 97 -14.96 -2.85 5.00
C LEU A 97 -14.25 -1.92 5.97
N GLY A 98 -13.33 -1.09 5.48
CA GLY A 98 -12.61 -0.11 6.30
C GLY A 98 -13.55 0.91 6.95
N LEU A 99 -14.50 1.45 6.17
CA LEU A 99 -15.50 2.39 6.68
C LEU A 99 -16.48 1.71 7.63
N ALA A 100 -16.98 0.53 7.30
CA ALA A 100 -17.89 -0.22 8.17
C ALA A 100 -17.26 -0.52 9.54
N LEU A 101 -16.01 -0.99 9.54
CA LEU A 101 -15.25 -1.20 10.77
C LEU A 101 -15.01 0.12 11.52
N ALA A 102 -14.68 1.20 10.84
CA ALA A 102 -14.49 2.51 11.47
C ALA A 102 -15.77 3.01 12.16
N VAL A 103 -16.93 2.91 11.49
CA VAL A 103 -18.25 3.28 12.07
C VAL A 103 -18.59 2.41 13.28
N LEU A 104 -18.39 1.09 13.19
CA LEU A 104 -18.61 0.17 14.31
C LEU A 104 -17.70 0.50 15.50
N LEU A 105 -16.42 0.78 15.23
CA LEU A 105 -15.42 1.04 16.25
C LEU A 105 -15.39 2.51 16.73
N ASN A 106 -16.18 3.38 16.11
CA ASN A 106 -16.37 4.76 16.58
C ASN A 106 -17.34 4.84 17.77
N LYS A 107 -18.14 3.79 18.01
CA LYS A 107 -19.05 3.75 19.14
C LYS A 107 -18.30 3.70 20.47
N GLN A 108 -18.88 4.31 21.52
CA GLN A 108 -18.34 4.31 22.89
C GLN A 108 -18.79 3.05 23.65
N LEU A 109 -18.27 1.88 23.27
CA LEU A 109 -18.60 0.61 23.92
C LEU A 109 -17.44 0.12 24.79
N LYS A 110 -17.76 -0.60 25.86
CA LYS A 110 -16.73 -1.24 26.70
C LYS A 110 -15.95 -2.26 25.87
N GLY A 111 -14.62 -2.23 25.94
CA GLY A 111 -13.76 -3.16 25.19
C GLY A 111 -13.42 -2.73 23.75
N ILE A 112 -13.97 -1.62 23.22
CA ILE A 112 -13.74 -1.17 21.82
C ILE A 112 -12.26 -1.00 21.49
N LYS A 113 -11.44 -0.58 22.47
CA LYS A 113 -9.99 -0.42 22.30
C LYS A 113 -9.30 -1.74 21.95
N PHE A 114 -9.74 -2.85 22.56
CA PHE A 114 -9.22 -4.19 22.25
C PHE A 114 -9.53 -4.58 20.80
N PHE A 115 -10.75 -4.36 20.33
CA PHE A 115 -11.11 -4.64 18.94
C PHE A 115 -10.34 -3.77 17.95
N ARG A 116 -10.09 -2.48 18.25
CA ARG A 116 -9.24 -1.62 17.40
C ARG A 116 -7.85 -2.23 17.24
N VAL A 117 -7.23 -2.67 18.32
CA VAL A 117 -5.92 -3.34 18.28
C VAL A 117 -6.00 -4.65 17.48
N LEU A 118 -7.01 -5.47 17.71
CA LEU A 118 -7.19 -6.76 17.02
C LEU A 118 -7.30 -6.60 15.50
N TYR A 119 -8.12 -5.67 15.02
CA TYR A 119 -8.27 -5.40 13.59
C TYR A 119 -7.06 -4.68 12.97
N TYR A 120 -6.28 -3.95 13.78
CA TYR A 120 -5.06 -3.31 13.31
C TYR A 120 -3.85 -4.25 13.30
N LEU A 121 -3.87 -5.30 14.12
CA LEU A 121 -2.76 -6.24 14.27
C LEU A 121 -2.21 -6.80 12.95
N PRO A 122 -3.05 -7.23 11.98
CA PRO A 122 -2.57 -7.69 10.69
C PRO A 122 -1.71 -6.68 9.92
N THR A 123 -1.96 -5.40 10.09
CA THR A 123 -1.23 -4.32 9.41
C THR A 123 0.20 -4.18 9.92
N ILE A 124 0.47 -4.62 11.15
CA ILE A 124 1.80 -4.55 11.79
C ILE A 124 2.65 -5.78 11.43
N VAL A 125 2.01 -6.87 11.00
CA VAL A 125 2.73 -8.10 10.63
C VAL A 125 3.66 -7.83 9.45
N PRO A 126 4.96 -8.16 9.55
CA PRO A 126 5.89 -8.02 8.44
C PRO A 126 5.41 -8.77 7.19
N GLY A 127 5.50 -8.13 6.01
CA GLY A 127 4.95 -8.68 4.77
C GLY A 127 5.42 -10.10 4.46
N VAL A 128 6.70 -10.40 4.68
CA VAL A 128 7.25 -11.75 4.49
C VAL A 128 6.57 -12.78 5.40
N ALA A 129 6.38 -12.45 6.68
CA ALA A 129 5.70 -13.35 7.62
C ALA A 129 4.23 -13.56 7.23
N ALA A 130 3.54 -12.53 6.78
CA ALA A 130 2.18 -12.63 6.27
C ALA A 130 2.10 -13.55 5.05
N ILE A 131 3.04 -13.42 4.09
CA ILE A 131 3.09 -14.28 2.90
C ILE A 131 3.26 -15.75 3.31
N VAL A 132 4.22 -16.07 4.18
CA VAL A 132 4.46 -17.45 4.65
C VAL A 132 3.23 -18.01 5.36
N LEU A 133 2.60 -17.20 6.23
CA LEU A 133 1.37 -17.60 6.93
C LEU A 133 0.26 -17.97 5.94
N TRP A 134 -0.01 -17.11 4.96
CA TRP A 134 -1.06 -17.36 3.98
C TRP A 134 -0.74 -18.50 3.02
N GLN A 135 0.53 -18.68 2.62
CA GLN A 135 0.95 -19.87 1.88
C GLN A 135 0.65 -21.16 2.65
N PHE A 136 0.89 -21.15 3.97
CA PHE A 136 0.56 -22.29 4.83
C PHE A 136 -0.95 -22.52 4.92
N MET A 137 -1.73 -21.44 5.06
CA MET A 137 -3.20 -21.50 5.10
C MET A 137 -3.81 -22.06 3.80
N PHE A 138 -3.27 -21.65 2.65
CA PHE A 138 -3.77 -22.00 1.32
C PHE A 138 -3.17 -23.26 0.69
N LYS A 139 -2.29 -23.96 1.40
CA LYS A 139 -1.69 -25.19 0.88
C LYS A 139 -2.75 -26.24 0.55
N SER A 140 -2.68 -26.84 -0.66
CA SER A 140 -3.75 -27.71 -1.17
C SER A 140 -3.93 -28.98 -0.33
N ASP A 141 -2.84 -29.60 0.09
CA ASP A 141 -2.89 -30.90 0.76
C ASP A 141 -3.03 -30.79 2.29
N THR A 142 -2.22 -29.93 2.91
CA THR A 142 -2.05 -29.81 4.35
C THR A 142 -2.47 -28.46 4.92
N GLY A 143 -3.03 -27.57 4.06
CA GLY A 143 -3.43 -26.24 4.45
C GLY A 143 -4.63 -26.24 5.41
N LEU A 144 -4.61 -25.30 6.34
CA LEU A 144 -5.64 -25.19 7.38
C LEU A 144 -7.05 -25.04 6.78
N LEU A 145 -7.20 -24.23 5.73
CA LEU A 145 -8.50 -24.00 5.10
C LEU A 145 -9.05 -25.27 4.45
N ASN A 146 -8.23 -26.01 3.72
CA ASN A 146 -8.64 -27.29 3.14
C ASN A 146 -8.86 -28.37 4.21
N GLY A 147 -8.13 -28.29 5.33
CA GLY A 147 -8.40 -29.13 6.50
C GLY A 147 -9.81 -28.90 7.05
N MET A 148 -10.22 -27.65 7.22
CA MET A 148 -11.57 -27.28 7.66
C MET A 148 -12.63 -27.70 6.63
N LEU A 149 -12.42 -27.48 5.33
CA LEU A 149 -13.35 -27.91 4.29
C LEU A 149 -13.60 -29.41 4.31
N ARG A 150 -12.54 -30.22 4.46
CA ARG A 150 -12.66 -31.69 4.56
C ARG A 150 -13.46 -32.13 5.78
N GLN A 151 -13.31 -31.46 6.93
CA GLN A 151 -14.07 -31.78 8.14
C GLN A 151 -15.59 -31.61 7.96
N ILE A 152 -16.01 -30.66 7.11
CA ILE A 152 -17.43 -30.44 6.79
C ILE A 152 -17.88 -31.14 5.50
N GLY A 153 -17.04 -32.04 4.95
CA GLY A 153 -17.36 -32.85 3.78
C GLY A 153 -17.22 -32.14 2.43
N LEU A 154 -16.58 -30.97 2.39
CA LEU A 154 -16.35 -30.23 1.16
C LEU A 154 -15.02 -30.62 0.49
N PRO A 155 -14.94 -30.56 -0.86
CA PRO A 155 -13.72 -30.88 -1.59
C PRO A 155 -12.63 -29.84 -1.29
N ALA A 156 -11.37 -30.28 -1.41
CA ALA A 156 -10.22 -29.37 -1.31
C ALA A 156 -10.21 -28.38 -2.51
N VAL A 157 -9.81 -27.17 -2.22
CA VAL A 157 -9.76 -26.06 -3.19
C VAL A 157 -8.30 -25.73 -3.50
N GLY A 158 -8.00 -25.50 -4.79
CA GLY A 158 -6.69 -25.03 -5.24
C GLY A 158 -6.56 -23.52 -5.08
N TRP A 159 -6.49 -23.02 -3.85
CA TRP A 159 -6.53 -21.59 -3.52
C TRP A 159 -5.57 -20.70 -4.33
N LEU A 160 -4.37 -21.19 -4.61
CA LEU A 160 -3.32 -20.44 -5.34
C LEU A 160 -3.06 -21.02 -6.75
N THR A 161 -3.68 -22.14 -7.11
CA THR A 161 -3.42 -22.87 -8.37
C THR A 161 -4.61 -22.87 -9.32
N ASP A 162 -5.83 -22.64 -8.83
CA ASP A 162 -7.02 -22.56 -9.64
C ASP A 162 -7.25 -21.12 -10.12
N GLU A 163 -7.29 -20.92 -11.44
CA GLU A 163 -7.51 -19.60 -12.06
C GLU A 163 -8.82 -18.91 -11.61
N LYS A 164 -9.85 -19.69 -11.27
CA LYS A 164 -11.15 -19.17 -10.83
C LYS A 164 -11.15 -18.68 -9.38
N VAL A 165 -10.25 -19.21 -8.56
CA VAL A 165 -10.23 -18.98 -7.11
C VAL A 165 -9.08 -18.07 -6.68
N VAL A 166 -7.99 -18.04 -7.44
CA VAL A 166 -6.76 -17.30 -7.05
C VAL A 166 -7.01 -15.82 -6.78
N LEU A 167 -7.86 -15.15 -7.56
CA LEU A 167 -8.18 -13.74 -7.32
C LEU A 167 -8.92 -13.53 -5.99
N LEU A 168 -9.84 -14.45 -5.65
CA LEU A 168 -10.53 -14.41 -4.36
C LEU A 168 -9.53 -14.66 -3.20
N SER A 169 -8.64 -15.62 -3.36
CA SER A 169 -7.61 -15.92 -2.36
C SER A 169 -6.70 -14.72 -2.07
N LEU A 170 -6.23 -14.04 -3.12
CA LEU A 170 -5.45 -12.81 -3.00
C LEU A 170 -6.27 -11.68 -2.38
N SER A 171 -7.55 -11.61 -2.69
CA SER A 171 -8.47 -10.64 -2.10
C SER A 171 -8.67 -10.86 -0.61
N LEU A 172 -8.79 -12.09 -0.16
CA LEU A 172 -8.89 -12.43 1.27
C LEU A 172 -7.66 -11.95 2.06
N ILE A 173 -6.45 -12.13 1.49
CA ILE A 173 -5.22 -11.60 2.09
C ILE A 173 -5.30 -10.07 2.22
N LYS A 174 -5.76 -9.40 1.18
CA LYS A 174 -5.89 -7.94 1.17
C LYS A 174 -6.91 -7.44 2.20
N TRP A 175 -8.05 -8.10 2.31
CA TRP A 175 -9.11 -7.73 3.26
C TRP A 175 -8.74 -8.03 4.71
N TRP A 176 -7.92 -9.04 4.95
CA TRP A 176 -7.37 -9.30 6.28
C TRP A 176 -6.56 -8.10 6.80
N GLY A 177 -5.84 -7.38 5.92
CA GLY A 177 -5.06 -6.18 6.25
C GLY A 177 -5.84 -4.85 6.22
N VAL A 178 -7.18 -4.85 6.25
CA VAL A 178 -8.00 -3.63 6.13
C VAL A 178 -7.91 -2.68 7.33
N GLY A 179 -7.28 -3.13 8.43
CA GLY A 179 -7.15 -2.35 9.67
C GLY A 179 -6.47 -0.99 9.50
N GLY A 180 -5.52 -0.85 8.58
CA GLY A 180 -4.90 0.44 8.27
C GLY A 180 -5.91 1.45 7.72
N MET A 181 -6.75 1.01 6.78
CA MET A 181 -7.83 1.84 6.21
C MET A 181 -8.88 2.20 7.25
N MET A 182 -9.23 1.25 8.11
CA MET A 182 -10.14 1.47 9.25
C MET A 182 -9.64 2.61 10.15
N ILE A 183 -8.35 2.67 10.49
CA ILE A 183 -7.80 3.74 11.34
C ILE A 183 -7.89 5.11 10.66
N ILE A 184 -7.61 5.19 9.35
CA ILE A 184 -7.72 6.43 8.60
C ILE A 184 -9.16 6.95 8.64
N PHE A 185 -10.16 6.10 8.34
CA PHE A 185 -11.57 6.48 8.42
C PHE A 185 -12.00 6.80 9.84
N LEU A 186 -11.55 6.05 10.83
CA LEU A 186 -11.87 6.30 12.24
C LEU A 186 -11.37 7.67 12.70
N SER A 187 -10.13 8.03 12.31
CA SER A 187 -9.56 9.35 12.60
C SER A 187 -10.36 10.46 11.91
N GLY A 188 -10.77 10.24 10.65
CA GLY A 188 -11.65 11.16 9.93
C GLY A 188 -12.98 11.36 10.62
N LEU A 189 -13.66 10.27 11.02
CA LEU A 189 -14.93 10.34 11.74
C LEU A 189 -14.82 11.06 13.09
N GLN A 190 -13.71 10.92 13.79
CA GLN A 190 -13.47 11.58 15.07
C GLN A 190 -13.08 13.05 14.95
N SER A 191 -12.68 13.51 13.76
CA SER A 191 -12.34 14.92 13.50
C SER A 191 -13.57 15.77 13.14
N VAL A 192 -14.71 15.14 12.84
CA VAL A 192 -15.96 15.86 12.51
C VAL A 192 -16.56 16.46 13.79
N PRO A 193 -16.82 17.79 13.84
CA PRO A 193 -17.48 18.43 14.98
C PRO A 193 -18.88 17.85 15.22
N VAL A 194 -19.28 17.80 16.50
CA VAL A 194 -20.59 17.25 16.90
C VAL A 194 -21.76 18.00 16.24
N ASP A 195 -21.59 19.30 16.02
CA ASP A 195 -22.59 20.18 15.41
C ASP A 195 -22.98 19.79 13.98
N VAL A 196 -22.19 18.94 13.32
CA VAL A 196 -22.50 18.43 11.97
C VAL A 196 -23.43 17.22 12.01
N TYR A 197 -23.60 16.60 13.17
CA TYR A 197 -24.49 15.45 13.39
C TYR A 197 -25.87 15.84 13.88
N GLU A 198 -26.12 17.12 14.20
CA GLU A 198 -27.42 17.72 14.59
C GLU A 198 -28.05 18.41 13.38
#